data_3c4e1eb4f64f9053483d58f551c65fc7
#
_entry.id   3c4e1eb4f64f9053483d58f551c65fc7
#
_cell.length_a   1.000
_cell.length_b   1.000
_cell.length_c   1.000
_cell.angle_alpha   90.00
_cell.angle_beta   90.00
_cell.angle_gamma   90.00
#
_symmetry.space_group_name_H-M   'P 1'
#
loop_
_entity.id
_entity.type
_entity.pdbx_description
1 polymer ?
#
loop_
_entity_poly.entity_id
_entity_poly.type
_entity_poly.pdbx_seq_one_letter_code
_entity_poly.pdbx_strand_id
1 'polypeptide(L)'
;ELNLVGPNSSLAYIKSHHQLTVEQLMEGMLLPSGNDAAYVLAAAGGRILNPGAPTARDEVDAFLMGMNEYARTIGLCGSHFTCPDGYDYPENYSTLEDMALIARLAYEDEIIRKYSNLPSDRVTYYSGHIMEWKNTNWCIDPYTPEYYIPEMNGLKTGSVSKDYYCFLGSVEIEGQSFIFGFFGEEKMTDRFLDSKTAVQWLKTYIVK
;
A
#
# COMPACT_ATOMS: atom_id res chain seq x y z
N GLU A 1 2.42 -19.14 4.98
CA GLU A 1 2.42 -17.95 4.11
C GLU A 1 3.69 -17.10 4.29
N LEU A 2 4.22 -16.94 5.50
CA LEU A 2 5.42 -16.12 5.75
C LEU A 2 6.67 -16.58 4.96
N ASN A 3 6.75 -17.85 4.62
CA ASN A 3 7.84 -18.39 3.79
C ASN A 3 7.72 -18.02 2.28
N LEU A 4 6.63 -17.39 1.90
CA LEU A 4 6.40 -16.96 0.52
C LEU A 4 6.91 -15.52 0.27
N VAL A 5 7.23 -14.79 1.34
CA VAL A 5 7.75 -13.41 1.28
C VAL A 5 9.11 -13.40 0.62
N GLY A 6 9.29 -12.54 -0.38
CA GLY A 6 10.54 -12.41 -1.12
C GLY A 6 11.70 -11.88 -0.25
N PRO A 7 12.95 -12.12 -0.66
CA PRO A 7 14.12 -11.59 0.05
C PRO A 7 14.17 -10.06 0.01
N ASN A 8 14.72 -9.45 1.05
CA ASN A 8 14.85 -7.98 1.19
C ASN A 8 13.51 -7.22 1.20
N SER A 9 12.42 -7.90 1.49
CA SER A 9 11.09 -7.29 1.63
C SER A 9 11.00 -6.39 2.87
N SER A 10 10.18 -5.34 2.78
CA SER A 10 9.71 -4.61 3.96
C SER A 10 8.83 -5.51 4.81
N LEU A 11 8.97 -5.45 6.14
CA LEU A 11 8.26 -6.34 7.05
C LEU A 11 7.53 -5.57 8.15
N ALA A 12 6.34 -6.04 8.50
CA ALA A 12 5.65 -5.70 9.75
C ALA A 12 6.16 -6.56 10.93
N TYR A 13 7.10 -7.49 10.66
CA TYR A 13 7.70 -8.44 11.62
C TYR A 13 6.68 -9.39 12.26
N ILE A 14 5.72 -9.85 11.47
CA ILE A 14 4.71 -10.84 11.89
C ILE A 14 5.37 -12.23 12.00
N LYS A 15 5.01 -12.97 13.04
CA LYS A 15 5.52 -14.32 13.31
C LYS A 15 4.36 -15.31 13.47
N SER A 16 4.62 -16.59 13.24
CA SER A 16 3.61 -17.65 13.23
C SER A 16 2.80 -17.80 14.54
N HIS A 17 3.34 -17.32 15.67
CA HIS A 17 2.64 -17.35 16.96
C HIS A 17 1.87 -16.05 17.29
N HIS A 18 1.97 -15.04 16.44
CA HIS A 18 1.23 -13.79 16.63
C HIS A 18 -0.25 -13.98 16.27
N GLN A 19 -1.12 -13.35 17.03
CA GLN A 19 -2.56 -13.32 16.78
C GLN A 19 -2.96 -11.86 16.54
N LEU A 20 -3.36 -11.57 15.30
CA LEU A 20 -3.74 -10.24 14.84
C LEU A 20 -5.16 -10.28 14.28
N THR A 21 -5.84 -9.13 14.36
CA THR A 21 -7.08 -8.90 13.63
C THR A 21 -6.77 -8.60 12.15
N VAL A 22 -7.78 -8.71 11.29
CA VAL A 22 -7.67 -8.27 9.88
C VAL A 22 -7.28 -6.79 9.80
N GLU A 23 -7.87 -5.95 10.66
CA GLU A 23 -7.54 -4.52 10.72
C GLU A 23 -6.07 -4.27 11.08
N GLN A 24 -5.52 -5.00 12.06
CA GLN A 24 -4.09 -4.92 12.40
C GLN A 24 -3.17 -5.41 11.27
N LEU A 25 -3.61 -6.40 10.50
CA LEU A 25 -2.88 -6.83 9.31
C LEU A 25 -2.91 -5.77 8.20
N MET A 26 -4.06 -5.13 7.99
CA MET A 26 -4.18 -3.99 7.07
C MET A 26 -3.25 -2.84 7.48
N GLU A 27 -3.23 -2.50 8.75
CA GLU A 27 -2.32 -1.50 9.31
C GLU A 27 -0.85 -1.87 9.09
N GLY A 28 -0.45 -3.11 9.41
CA GLY A 28 0.91 -3.62 9.18
C GLY A 28 1.31 -3.67 7.70
N MET A 29 0.35 -3.80 6.79
CA MET A 29 0.58 -3.71 5.35
C MET A 29 0.73 -2.24 4.90
N LEU A 30 -0.04 -1.31 5.46
CA LEU A 30 -0.10 0.07 5.00
C LEU A 30 1.01 0.95 5.58
N LEU A 31 1.29 0.91 6.90
CA LEU A 31 2.29 1.76 7.54
C LEU A 31 3.72 1.34 7.16
N PRO A 32 4.26 0.21 7.68
CA PRO A 32 5.63 -0.18 7.38
C PRO A 32 5.78 -0.81 5.99
N SER A 33 4.69 -0.88 5.22
CA SER A 33 4.69 -1.58 3.92
C SER A 33 5.03 -3.08 4.08
N GLY A 34 4.44 -3.75 5.09
CA GLY A 34 4.77 -5.13 5.45
C GLY A 34 4.30 -6.14 4.41
N ASN A 35 5.24 -6.74 3.68
CA ASN A 35 4.95 -7.80 2.72
C ASN A 35 4.46 -9.07 3.43
N ASP A 36 4.94 -9.34 4.62
CA ASP A 36 4.47 -10.43 5.49
C ASP A 36 2.98 -10.26 5.84
N ALA A 37 2.53 -9.05 6.16
CA ALA A 37 1.13 -8.75 6.39
C ALA A 37 0.27 -8.96 5.13
N ALA A 38 0.76 -8.55 3.97
CA ALA A 38 0.08 -8.75 2.69
C ALA A 38 -0.12 -10.24 2.37
N TYR A 39 0.91 -11.06 2.58
CA TYR A 39 0.80 -12.52 2.37
C TYR A 39 -0.14 -13.20 3.36
N VAL A 40 -0.16 -12.77 4.64
CA VAL A 40 -1.11 -13.30 5.64
C VAL A 40 -2.54 -12.95 5.27
N LEU A 41 -2.79 -11.70 4.82
CA LEU A 41 -4.11 -11.27 4.33
C LEU A 41 -4.53 -12.05 3.09
N ALA A 42 -3.63 -12.22 2.13
CA ALA A 42 -3.91 -12.96 0.90
C ALA A 42 -4.25 -14.43 1.19
N ALA A 43 -3.49 -15.11 2.05
CA ALA A 43 -3.78 -16.48 2.46
C ALA A 43 -5.14 -16.57 3.18
N ALA A 44 -5.44 -15.63 4.09
CA ALA A 44 -6.73 -15.58 4.79
C ALA A 44 -7.91 -15.38 3.82
N GLY A 45 -7.79 -14.45 2.86
CA GLY A 45 -8.79 -14.24 1.81
C GLY A 45 -8.93 -15.45 0.88
N GLY A 46 -7.81 -16.05 0.51
CA GLY A 46 -7.79 -17.24 -0.35
C GLY A 46 -8.47 -18.46 0.29
N ARG A 47 -8.34 -18.66 1.60
CA ARG A 47 -9.10 -19.70 2.34
C ARG A 47 -10.61 -19.50 2.26
N ILE A 48 -11.07 -18.27 2.17
CA ILE A 48 -12.50 -17.95 1.98
C ILE A 48 -12.92 -18.27 0.55
N LEU A 49 -12.10 -17.91 -0.45
CA LEU A 49 -12.38 -18.13 -1.86
C LEU A 49 -12.26 -19.61 -2.27
N ASN A 50 -11.31 -20.33 -1.68
CA ASN A 50 -11.08 -21.75 -1.90
C ASN A 50 -10.86 -22.49 -0.55
N PRO A 51 -11.92 -22.89 0.16
CA PRO A 51 -11.79 -23.58 1.45
C PRO A 51 -11.09 -24.95 1.37
N GLY A 52 -10.88 -25.48 0.16
CA GLY A 52 -10.18 -26.73 -0.10
C GLY A 52 -8.70 -26.57 -0.47
N ALA A 53 -8.15 -25.38 -0.43
CA ALA A 53 -6.74 -25.12 -0.75
C ALA A 53 -5.80 -25.93 0.19
N PRO A 54 -4.95 -26.80 -0.35
CA PRO A 54 -4.15 -27.71 0.49
C PRO A 54 -2.93 -27.05 1.13
N THR A 55 -2.45 -25.94 0.57
CA THR A 55 -1.24 -25.25 1.05
C THR A 55 -1.44 -23.73 1.10
N ALA A 56 -0.60 -23.05 1.88
CA ALA A 56 -0.59 -21.59 1.91
C ALA A 56 -0.32 -20.95 0.52
N ARG A 57 0.42 -21.64 -0.34
CA ARG A 57 0.61 -21.20 -1.74
C ARG A 57 -0.72 -21.26 -2.50
N ASP A 58 -1.45 -22.36 -2.42
CA ASP A 58 -2.74 -22.49 -3.09
C ASP A 58 -3.78 -21.49 -2.57
N GLU A 59 -3.71 -21.16 -1.27
CA GLU A 59 -4.54 -20.08 -0.69
C GLU A 59 -4.21 -18.72 -1.31
N VAL A 60 -2.93 -18.36 -1.37
CA VAL A 60 -2.48 -17.09 -1.99
C VAL A 60 -2.83 -17.06 -3.46
N ASP A 61 -2.64 -18.15 -4.21
CA ASP A 61 -2.98 -18.23 -5.62
C ASP A 61 -4.49 -18.06 -5.85
N ALA A 62 -5.34 -18.64 -4.99
CA ALA A 62 -6.80 -18.42 -5.03
C ALA A 62 -7.16 -16.94 -4.79
N PHE A 63 -6.49 -16.27 -3.86
CA PHE A 63 -6.65 -14.83 -3.64
C PHE A 63 -6.24 -14.01 -4.85
N LEU A 64 -5.11 -14.30 -5.47
CA LEU A 64 -4.62 -13.60 -6.65
C LEU A 64 -5.54 -13.78 -7.87
N MET A 65 -6.12 -14.96 -8.02
CA MET A 65 -7.17 -15.20 -9.03
C MET A 65 -8.37 -14.27 -8.80
N GLY A 66 -8.87 -14.20 -7.56
CA GLY A 66 -9.96 -13.30 -7.19
C GLY A 66 -9.59 -11.82 -7.35
N MET A 67 -8.37 -11.43 -7.00
CA MET A 67 -7.83 -10.08 -7.18
C MET A 67 -7.82 -9.66 -8.66
N ASN A 68 -7.32 -10.53 -9.55
CA ASN A 68 -7.31 -10.27 -10.99
C ASN A 68 -8.71 -10.30 -11.61
N GLU A 69 -9.63 -11.12 -11.10
CA GLU A 69 -11.03 -11.11 -11.52
C GLU A 69 -11.70 -9.79 -11.10
N TYR A 70 -11.52 -9.37 -9.85
CA TYR A 70 -12.03 -8.09 -9.38
C TYR A 70 -11.45 -6.92 -10.18
N ALA A 71 -10.15 -6.92 -10.45
CA ALA A 71 -9.49 -5.91 -11.28
C ALA A 71 -10.19 -5.75 -12.64
N ARG A 72 -10.54 -6.84 -13.30
CA ARG A 72 -11.29 -6.81 -14.55
C ARG A 72 -12.71 -6.24 -14.40
N THR A 73 -13.39 -6.57 -13.30
CA THR A 73 -14.76 -6.06 -13.06
C THR A 73 -14.80 -4.55 -12.82
N ILE A 74 -13.76 -3.98 -12.27
CA ILE A 74 -13.64 -2.52 -12.06
C ILE A 74 -12.96 -1.79 -13.22
N GLY A 75 -12.63 -2.52 -14.31
CA GLY A 75 -12.12 -1.94 -15.55
C GLY A 75 -10.61 -1.74 -15.64
N LEU A 76 -9.82 -2.42 -14.82
CA LEU A 76 -8.34 -2.40 -14.96
C LEU A 76 -7.91 -3.24 -16.17
N CYS A 77 -7.85 -2.62 -17.33
CA CYS A 77 -7.56 -3.32 -18.58
C CYS A 77 -6.06 -3.51 -18.84
N GLY A 78 -5.21 -2.72 -18.19
CA GLY A 78 -3.76 -2.72 -18.36
C GLY A 78 -3.00 -3.27 -17.14
N SER A 79 -3.66 -4.04 -16.27
CA SER A 79 -3.05 -4.54 -15.03
C SER A 79 -3.15 -6.05 -14.90
N HIS A 80 -2.12 -6.64 -14.31
CA HIS A 80 -2.11 -8.04 -13.89
C HIS A 80 -1.26 -8.19 -12.63
N PHE A 81 -1.79 -8.91 -11.64
CA PHE A 81 -1.18 -9.07 -10.32
C PHE A 81 -0.76 -10.53 -10.10
N THR A 82 0.51 -10.75 -9.80
CA THR A 82 1.12 -12.07 -9.57
C THR A 82 1.62 -12.26 -8.13
N CYS A 83 1.50 -11.20 -7.31
CA CYS A 83 1.83 -11.24 -5.89
C CYS A 83 0.94 -10.26 -5.10
N PRO A 84 0.73 -10.48 -3.79
CA PRO A 84 -0.12 -9.61 -2.98
C PRO A 84 0.59 -8.37 -2.46
N ASP A 85 1.90 -8.29 -2.58
CA ASP A 85 2.77 -7.31 -1.92
C ASP A 85 3.44 -6.30 -2.87
N GLY A 86 3.24 -6.45 -4.19
CA GLY A 86 3.84 -5.59 -5.20
C GLY A 86 5.32 -5.87 -5.46
N TYR A 87 5.82 -7.05 -5.09
CA TYR A 87 7.19 -7.45 -5.39
C TYR A 87 7.41 -7.56 -6.91
N ASP A 88 8.67 -7.32 -7.36
CA ASP A 88 9.03 -7.31 -8.78
C ASP A 88 9.10 -8.73 -9.36
N TYR A 89 7.94 -9.30 -9.61
CA TYR A 89 7.84 -10.57 -10.33
C TYR A 89 7.51 -10.32 -11.81
N PRO A 90 7.99 -11.20 -12.70
CA PRO A 90 7.51 -11.21 -14.09
C PRO A 90 5.97 -11.25 -14.12
N GLU A 91 5.37 -10.61 -15.11
CA GLU A 91 3.90 -10.56 -15.28
C GLU A 91 3.15 -9.73 -14.22
N ASN A 92 3.83 -9.09 -13.26
CA ASN A 92 3.23 -8.15 -12.32
C ASN A 92 3.36 -6.73 -12.87
N TYR A 93 2.31 -6.21 -13.47
CA TYR A 93 2.32 -4.91 -14.16
C TYR A 93 1.02 -4.15 -14.00
N SER A 94 1.08 -2.85 -14.19
CA SER A 94 -0.09 -1.96 -14.23
C SER A 94 0.18 -0.77 -15.16
N THR A 95 -0.82 0.09 -15.34
CA THR A 95 -0.72 1.39 -15.98
C THR A 95 -0.99 2.51 -15.00
N LEU A 96 -0.62 3.73 -15.35
CA LEU A 96 -0.89 4.90 -14.51
C LEU A 96 -2.40 5.14 -14.36
N GLU A 97 -3.17 4.91 -15.42
CA GLU A 97 -4.63 5.04 -15.43
C GLU A 97 -5.29 4.03 -14.50
N ASP A 98 -4.88 2.77 -14.56
CA ASP A 98 -5.40 1.73 -13.67
C ASP A 98 -5.02 2.01 -12.21
N MET A 99 -3.79 2.44 -11.95
CA MET A 99 -3.34 2.79 -10.60
C MET A 99 -4.06 4.03 -10.04
N ALA A 100 -4.44 5.00 -10.89
CA ALA A 100 -5.27 6.12 -10.47
C ALA A 100 -6.68 5.66 -10.05
N LEU A 101 -7.26 4.70 -10.77
CA LEU A 101 -8.56 4.10 -10.39
C LEU A 101 -8.47 3.34 -9.08
N ILE A 102 -7.43 2.51 -8.89
CA ILE A 102 -7.17 1.79 -7.64
C ILE A 102 -6.99 2.80 -6.49
N ALA A 103 -6.21 3.84 -6.70
CA ALA A 103 -5.95 4.86 -5.70
C ALA A 103 -7.23 5.59 -5.27
N ARG A 104 -8.15 5.86 -6.21
CA ARG A 104 -9.46 6.43 -5.89
C ARG A 104 -10.28 5.50 -5.02
N LEU A 105 -10.39 4.22 -5.38
CA LEU A 105 -11.11 3.23 -4.59
C LEU A 105 -10.50 3.05 -3.20
N ALA A 106 -9.17 3.03 -3.11
CA ALA A 106 -8.45 2.97 -1.84
C ALA A 106 -8.72 4.21 -0.96
N TYR A 107 -8.78 5.39 -1.56
CA TYR A 107 -9.09 6.63 -0.86
C TYR A 107 -10.55 6.69 -0.35
N GLU A 108 -11.49 6.06 -1.05
CA GLU A 108 -12.90 5.96 -0.66
C GLU A 108 -13.10 4.97 0.51
N ASP A 109 -12.19 4.00 0.72
CA ASP A 109 -12.23 3.06 1.83
C ASP A 109 -11.76 3.69 3.14
N GLU A 110 -12.60 3.65 4.19
CA GLU A 110 -12.34 4.31 5.47
C GLU A 110 -11.14 3.72 6.21
N ILE A 111 -10.92 2.40 6.14
CA ILE A 111 -9.81 1.70 6.81
C ILE A 111 -8.50 2.04 6.11
N ILE A 112 -8.47 1.96 4.79
CA ILE A 112 -7.28 2.29 4.00
C ILE A 112 -6.92 3.76 4.22
N ARG A 113 -7.88 4.68 4.13
CA ARG A 113 -7.66 6.11 4.35
C ARG A 113 -7.15 6.41 5.76
N LYS A 114 -7.73 5.76 6.79
CA LYS A 114 -7.31 5.91 8.18
C LYS A 114 -5.82 5.58 8.35
N TYR A 115 -5.41 4.38 7.92
CA TYR A 115 -4.05 3.92 8.17
C TYR A 115 -3.02 4.50 7.21
N SER A 116 -3.39 4.80 5.96
CA SER A 116 -2.47 5.49 5.05
C SER A 116 -2.12 6.92 5.47
N ASN A 117 -2.94 7.54 6.33
CA ASN A 117 -2.73 8.88 6.88
C ASN A 117 -2.09 8.90 8.28
N LEU A 118 -1.77 7.77 8.88
CA LEU A 118 -1.07 7.72 10.16
C LEU A 118 0.45 7.75 9.95
N PRO A 119 1.18 8.71 10.56
CA PRO A 119 2.64 8.73 10.51
C PRO A 119 3.29 7.54 11.22
N SER A 120 2.69 7.11 12.32
CA SER A 120 3.12 5.93 13.09
C SER A 120 1.99 5.46 14.00
N ASP A 121 2.03 4.19 14.39
CA ASP A 121 1.16 3.69 15.45
C ASP A 121 1.85 2.64 16.31
N ARG A 122 1.31 2.45 17.53
CA ARG A 122 1.73 1.45 18.49
C ARG A 122 0.62 0.44 18.70
N VAL A 123 0.80 -0.75 18.15
CA VAL A 123 -0.22 -1.80 18.09
C VAL A 123 0.06 -2.89 19.11
N THR A 124 -0.96 -3.31 19.84
CA THR A 124 -0.90 -4.48 20.72
C THR A 124 -1.68 -5.63 20.09
N TYR A 125 -0.99 -6.73 19.79
CA TYR A 125 -1.60 -7.93 19.24
C TYR A 125 -2.44 -8.67 20.29
N TYR A 126 -3.36 -9.50 19.84
CA TYR A 126 -4.16 -10.34 20.72
C TYR A 126 -3.29 -11.30 21.57
N SER A 127 -2.13 -11.69 21.04
CA SER A 127 -1.10 -12.46 21.73
C SER A 127 -0.30 -11.65 22.78
N GLY A 128 -0.62 -10.35 22.99
CA GLY A 128 0.05 -9.48 23.95
C GLY A 128 1.37 -8.88 23.44
N HIS A 129 1.82 -9.21 22.22
CA HIS A 129 3.00 -8.60 21.61
C HIS A 129 2.71 -7.16 21.21
N ILE A 130 3.71 -6.28 21.38
CA ILE A 130 3.60 -4.86 21.04
C ILE A 130 4.57 -4.55 19.91
N MET A 131 4.06 -3.89 18.88
CA MET A 131 4.82 -3.38 17.75
C MET A 131 4.64 -1.86 17.62
N GLU A 132 5.68 -1.21 17.12
CA GLU A 132 5.62 0.18 16.68
C GLU A 132 5.93 0.22 15.19
N TRP A 133 4.98 0.71 14.41
CA TRP A 133 5.12 0.86 12.97
C TRP A 133 5.20 2.32 12.58
N LYS A 134 6.08 2.63 11.63
CA LYS A 134 6.18 3.94 11.00
C LYS A 134 5.74 3.86 9.56
N ASN A 135 5.01 4.87 9.13
CA ASN A 135 4.62 4.98 7.75
C ASN A 135 5.83 5.30 6.87
N THR A 136 5.88 4.67 5.71
CA THR A 136 6.91 4.93 4.69
C THR A 136 6.65 6.22 3.90
N ASN A 137 5.49 6.83 4.05
CA ASN A 137 5.13 8.12 3.46
C ASN A 137 5.59 9.27 4.36
N TRP A 138 6.72 9.87 4.03
CA TRP A 138 7.26 10.99 4.80
C TRP A 138 6.48 12.30 4.61
N CYS A 139 5.62 12.39 3.59
CA CYS A 139 4.83 13.60 3.36
C CYS A 139 3.73 13.83 4.41
N ILE A 140 3.35 12.80 5.19
CA ILE A 140 2.37 12.94 6.26
C ILE A 140 2.99 13.12 7.65
N ASP A 141 4.32 13.00 7.78
CA ASP A 141 5.00 13.07 9.06
C ASP A 141 5.54 14.50 9.34
N PRO A 142 4.98 15.25 10.29
CA PRO A 142 5.45 16.60 10.63
C PRO A 142 6.87 16.64 11.20
N TYR A 143 7.43 15.48 11.61
CA TYR A 143 8.82 15.38 12.06
C TYR A 143 9.81 15.20 10.91
N THR A 144 9.34 15.19 9.67
CA THR A 144 10.15 15.24 8.43
C THR A 144 9.89 16.54 7.65
N PRO A 145 10.24 17.73 8.16
CA PRO A 145 9.79 19.03 7.64
C PRO A 145 10.24 19.29 6.20
N GLU A 146 11.30 18.64 5.75
CA GLU A 146 11.76 18.72 4.36
C GLU A 146 10.73 18.16 3.38
N TYR A 147 10.00 17.10 3.77
CA TYR A 147 9.06 16.39 2.92
C TYR A 147 7.59 16.62 3.30
N TYR A 148 7.33 17.06 4.53
CA TYR A 148 5.99 17.25 5.06
C TYR A 148 5.12 18.16 4.21
N ILE A 149 3.89 17.73 3.95
CA ILE A 149 2.86 18.46 3.21
C ILE A 149 1.58 18.44 4.07
N PRO A 150 1.14 19.59 4.62
CA PRO A 150 -0.01 19.63 5.53
C PRO A 150 -1.32 19.09 4.94
N GLU A 151 -1.50 19.18 3.63
CA GLU A 151 -2.68 18.70 2.92
C GLU A 151 -2.64 17.22 2.57
N MET A 152 -1.48 16.56 2.73
CA MET A 152 -1.32 15.13 2.43
C MET A 152 -2.11 14.28 3.42
N ASN A 153 -2.85 13.30 2.90
CA ASN A 153 -3.64 12.38 3.71
C ASN A 153 -3.57 10.90 3.24
N GLY A 154 -2.54 10.59 2.48
CA GLY A 154 -2.23 9.21 2.02
C GLY A 154 -1.41 9.23 0.73
N LEU A 155 -1.26 8.14 -0.04
CA LEU A 155 -1.78 6.79 0.19
C LEU A 155 -0.64 5.79 0.47
N LYS A 156 0.18 5.47 -0.59
CA LYS A 156 1.14 4.37 -0.49
C LYS A 156 2.41 4.62 -1.30
N THR A 157 3.54 4.32 -0.69
CA THR A 157 4.85 4.25 -1.35
C THR A 157 5.12 2.87 -1.91
N GLY A 158 5.94 2.79 -2.96
CA GLY A 158 6.50 1.55 -3.50
C GLY A 158 8.02 1.68 -3.69
N SER A 159 8.73 0.58 -3.57
CA SER A 159 10.16 0.50 -3.88
C SER A 159 10.45 -0.90 -4.38
N VAL A 160 10.77 -1.02 -5.66
CA VAL A 160 10.93 -2.32 -6.33
C VAL A 160 12.39 -2.71 -6.39
N SER A 161 13.25 -1.76 -6.71
CA SER A 161 14.69 -1.95 -6.82
C SER A 161 15.41 -0.72 -6.24
N LYS A 162 16.74 -0.73 -6.35
CA LYS A 162 17.59 0.34 -5.85
C LYS A 162 17.30 1.70 -6.50
N ASP A 163 16.78 1.71 -7.71
CA ASP A 163 16.60 2.93 -8.53
C ASP A 163 15.17 2.98 -9.14
N TYR A 164 14.17 2.40 -8.46
CA TYR A 164 12.79 2.42 -8.92
C TYR A 164 11.83 2.62 -7.75
N TYR A 165 11.48 3.88 -7.53
CA TYR A 165 10.61 4.29 -6.44
C TYR A 165 9.29 4.81 -6.97
N CYS A 166 8.21 4.46 -6.28
CA CYS A 166 6.85 4.82 -6.66
C CYS A 166 6.13 5.49 -5.49
N PHE A 167 5.12 6.28 -5.80
CA PHE A 167 4.23 6.87 -4.83
C PHE A 167 2.86 7.13 -5.44
N LEU A 168 1.82 6.72 -4.73
CA LEU A 168 0.46 7.21 -4.91
C LEU A 168 0.15 8.13 -3.74
N GLY A 169 -0.12 9.41 -4.03
CA GLY A 169 -0.43 10.43 -3.05
C GLY A 169 -1.89 10.85 -3.13
N SER A 170 -2.46 11.23 -1.99
CA SER A 170 -3.75 11.92 -1.91
C SER A 170 -3.64 13.15 -1.03
N VAL A 171 -4.30 14.23 -1.44
CA VAL A 171 -4.35 15.51 -0.72
C VAL A 171 -5.76 16.04 -0.68
N GLU A 172 -6.06 16.82 0.36
CA GLU A 172 -7.27 17.61 0.43
C GLU A 172 -6.91 19.12 0.47
N ILE A 173 -7.39 19.87 -0.52
CA ILE A 173 -7.12 21.30 -0.64
C ILE A 173 -8.47 22.01 -0.75
N GLU A 174 -8.81 22.87 0.21
CA GLU A 174 -10.07 23.64 0.24
C GLU A 174 -11.31 22.75 0.04
N GLY A 175 -11.33 21.56 0.66
CA GLY A 175 -12.45 20.61 0.59
C GLY A 175 -12.53 19.83 -0.73
N GLN A 176 -11.54 19.94 -1.59
CA GLN A 176 -11.41 19.13 -2.81
C GLN A 176 -10.30 18.09 -2.63
N SER A 177 -10.61 16.83 -2.96
CA SER A 177 -9.64 15.74 -2.91
C SER A 177 -8.97 15.52 -4.25
N PHE A 178 -7.66 15.38 -4.27
CA PHE A 178 -6.86 15.08 -5.44
C PHE A 178 -6.02 13.85 -5.20
N ILE A 179 -5.84 13.05 -6.25
CA ILE A 179 -4.96 11.89 -6.28
C ILE A 179 -3.93 12.11 -7.37
N PHE A 180 -2.69 11.76 -7.09
CA PHE A 180 -1.60 11.81 -8.06
C PHE A 180 -0.64 10.64 -7.83
N GLY A 181 0.23 10.36 -8.79
CA GLY A 181 1.21 9.28 -8.66
C GLY A 181 2.47 9.52 -9.44
N PHE A 182 3.57 9.01 -8.92
CA PHE A 182 4.89 8.97 -9.51
C PHE A 182 5.37 7.53 -9.57
N PHE A 183 5.93 7.12 -10.69
CA PHE A 183 6.43 5.77 -10.91
C PHE A 183 7.77 5.82 -11.61
N GLY A 184 8.75 5.10 -11.07
CA GLY A 184 10.08 5.02 -11.66
C GLY A 184 11.01 6.16 -11.29
N GLU A 185 10.82 6.77 -10.12
CA GLU A 185 11.77 7.74 -9.58
C GLU A 185 13.12 7.07 -9.28
N GLU A 186 14.22 7.73 -9.64
CA GLU A 186 15.57 7.21 -9.45
C GLU A 186 16.04 7.28 -8.00
N LYS A 187 15.53 8.25 -7.22
CA LYS A 187 15.87 8.40 -5.82
C LYS A 187 14.63 8.31 -4.93
N MET A 188 14.82 7.69 -3.79
CA MET A 188 13.76 7.50 -2.81
C MET A 188 13.06 8.81 -2.41
N THR A 189 13.80 9.92 -2.35
CA THR A 189 13.30 11.23 -1.92
C THR A 189 12.59 12.01 -3.02
N ASP A 190 12.86 11.73 -4.30
CA ASP A 190 12.34 12.52 -5.42
C ASP A 190 10.81 12.44 -5.45
N ARG A 191 10.20 11.28 -5.21
CA ARG A 191 8.75 11.12 -5.08
C ARG A 191 8.09 12.05 -4.04
N PHE A 192 8.81 12.44 -2.98
CA PHE A 192 8.30 13.37 -1.96
C PHE A 192 8.50 14.84 -2.36
N LEU A 193 9.61 15.16 -3.03
CA LEU A 193 9.87 16.50 -3.56
C LEU A 193 8.93 16.82 -4.73
N ASP A 194 8.69 15.86 -5.61
CA ASP A 194 7.74 16.00 -6.70
C ASP A 194 6.29 16.11 -6.20
N SER A 195 5.97 15.44 -5.08
CA SER A 195 4.68 15.63 -4.40
C SER A 195 4.50 17.09 -3.94
N LYS A 196 5.52 17.73 -3.38
CA LYS A 196 5.45 19.16 -3.02
C LYS A 196 5.19 20.03 -4.25
N THR A 197 5.88 19.73 -5.35
CA THR A 197 5.72 20.44 -6.61
C THR A 197 4.30 20.29 -7.16
N ALA A 198 3.77 19.06 -7.16
CA ALA A 198 2.41 18.76 -7.61
C ALA A 198 1.35 19.48 -6.75
N VAL A 199 1.48 19.44 -5.43
CA VAL A 199 0.55 20.13 -4.52
C VAL A 199 0.61 21.65 -4.70
N GLN A 200 1.79 22.23 -4.88
CA GLN A 200 1.92 23.65 -5.18
C GLN A 200 1.28 24.03 -6.51
N TRP A 201 1.40 23.18 -7.52
CA TRP A 201 0.74 23.36 -8.82
C TRP A 201 -0.78 23.30 -8.68
N LEU A 202 -1.33 22.32 -7.95
CA LEU A 202 -2.77 22.21 -7.68
C LEU A 202 -3.30 23.48 -7.01
N LYS A 203 -2.65 23.99 -5.97
CA LYS A 203 -3.02 25.23 -5.28
C LYS A 203 -2.98 26.46 -6.20
N THR A 204 -2.05 26.49 -7.14
CA THR A 204 -1.85 27.65 -8.00
C THR A 204 -2.83 27.70 -9.17
N TYR A 205 -3.13 26.56 -9.77
CA TYR A 205 -3.80 26.50 -11.08
C TYR A 205 -5.17 25.84 -11.08
N ILE A 206 -5.47 25.01 -10.11
CA ILE A 206 -6.71 24.21 -10.08
C ILE A 206 -7.67 24.69 -9.00
N VAL A 207 -7.19 24.86 -7.78
CA VAL A 207 -8.00 25.34 -6.66
C VAL A 207 -8.01 26.87 -6.67
N LYS A 208 -9.20 27.47 -6.84
CA LYS A 208 -9.40 28.93 -6.88
C LYS A 208 -10.50 29.35 -5.93
#